data_68f8bb362d4b1115af5b4d78559e3ee5
#
_entry.id   68f8bb362d4b1115af5b4d78559e3ee5
#
_cell.length_a   1.000
_cell.length_b   1.000
_cell.length_c   1.000
_cell.angle_alpha   90.00
_cell.angle_beta   90.00
_cell.angle_gamma   90.00
#
_symmetry.space_group_name_H-M   'P 1'
#
loop_
_entity.id
_entity.type
_entity.pdbx_description
1 polymer ?
#
loop_
_entity_poly.entity_id
_entity_poly.type
_entity_poly.pdbx_seq_one_letter_code
_entity_poly.pdbx_strand_id
1 'polypeptide(L)'
;IQVISGLARGVDAAAHAGALAAGGKTYGVMGCGVDFCYPTSSRKLYHVMQQQGGILSEFAPGTPPLSYHFPLRNRIISGLSGAILVVEAKEKSGSLITADAALEQGRTVFALPGRAGDLLSEGCNRLIYQGAIPAWKPEIIL
;
A
#
# COMPACT_ATOMS: atom_id res chain seq x y z
N ILE A 1 -1.27 -4.11 14.99
CA ILE A 1 -1.18 -4.34 13.52
C ILE A 1 0.12 -3.74 13.01
N GLN A 2 0.74 -4.40 12.05
CA GLN A 2 1.85 -3.86 11.27
C GLN A 2 1.33 -3.38 9.92
N VAL A 3 1.85 -2.25 9.44
CA VAL A 3 1.47 -1.71 8.12
C VAL A 3 2.60 -1.96 7.13
N ILE A 4 2.25 -2.52 5.98
CA ILE A 4 3.15 -2.74 4.85
C ILE A 4 2.57 -2.01 3.64
N SER A 5 3.32 -1.09 3.04
CA SER A 5 2.88 -0.34 1.88
C SER A 5 4.05 0.15 1.03
N GLY A 6 3.79 0.92 0.00
CA GLY A 6 4.78 1.32 -1.00
C GLY A 6 5.42 2.69 -0.80
N LEU A 7 5.14 3.38 0.29
CA LEU A 7 5.62 4.73 0.58
C LEU A 7 5.23 5.79 -0.48
N ALA A 8 4.22 5.51 -1.30
CA ALA A 8 3.69 6.47 -2.27
C ALA A 8 3.08 7.69 -1.58
N ARG A 9 2.86 8.76 -2.35
CA ARG A 9 2.16 9.95 -1.84
C ARG A 9 0.71 9.60 -1.48
N GLY A 10 0.15 10.29 -0.49
CA GLY A 10 -1.23 10.11 -0.09
C GLY A 10 -1.43 8.98 0.91
N VAL A 11 -2.28 8.01 0.60
CA VAL A 11 -2.72 6.96 1.52
C VAL A 11 -1.56 6.13 2.08
N ASP A 12 -0.57 5.73 1.27
CA ASP A 12 0.58 4.97 1.74
C ASP A 12 1.34 5.73 2.84
N ALA A 13 1.69 6.98 2.57
CA ALA A 13 2.41 7.82 3.52
C ALA A 13 1.59 8.05 4.80
N ALA A 14 0.28 8.25 4.68
CA ALA A 14 -0.63 8.41 5.82
C ALA A 14 -0.72 7.12 6.65
N ALA A 15 -0.79 5.96 6.01
CA ALA A 15 -0.84 4.66 6.67
C ALA A 15 0.45 4.38 7.47
N HIS A 16 1.62 4.63 6.87
CA HIS A 16 2.90 4.53 7.57
C HIS A 16 2.99 5.48 8.78
N ALA A 17 2.61 6.75 8.57
CA ALA A 17 2.61 7.75 9.64
C ALA A 17 1.66 7.38 10.78
N GLY A 18 0.46 6.89 10.47
CA GLY A 18 -0.52 6.42 11.45
C GLY A 18 -0.01 5.23 12.27
N ALA A 19 0.63 4.26 11.62
CA ALA A 19 1.23 3.12 12.31
C ALA A 19 2.31 3.56 13.31
N LEU A 20 3.21 4.46 12.90
CA LEU A 20 4.26 5.00 13.77
C LEU A 20 3.68 5.82 14.93
N ALA A 21 2.68 6.66 14.67
CA ALA A 21 2.02 7.46 15.71
C ALA A 21 1.33 6.59 16.77
N ALA A 22 0.86 5.41 16.39
CA ALA A 22 0.28 4.41 17.31
C ALA A 22 1.35 3.52 17.98
N GLY A 23 2.64 3.80 17.83
CA GLY A 23 3.73 2.98 18.36
C GLY A 23 3.90 1.61 17.67
N GLY A 24 3.26 1.42 16.51
CA GLY A 24 3.36 0.22 15.70
C GLY A 24 4.59 0.23 14.78
N LYS A 25 4.91 -0.94 14.23
CA LYS A 25 5.95 -1.09 13.19
C LYS A 25 5.34 -0.94 11.80
N THR A 26 6.13 -0.40 10.88
CA THR A 26 5.72 -0.28 9.49
C THR A 26 6.88 -0.53 8.53
N TYR A 27 6.57 -1.11 7.37
CA TYR A 27 7.57 -1.51 6.39
C TYR A 27 7.21 -0.95 5.02
N GLY A 28 8.17 -0.22 4.44
CA GLY A 28 8.05 0.32 3.09
C GLY A 28 8.70 -0.62 2.07
N VAL A 29 7.95 -1.07 1.09
CA VAL A 29 8.50 -1.85 -0.03
C VAL A 29 8.76 -0.89 -1.19
N MET A 30 9.99 -0.83 -1.69
CA MET A 30 10.41 0.17 -2.68
C MET A 30 10.39 -0.39 -4.11
N GLY A 31 10.09 0.47 -5.08
CA GLY A 31 10.27 0.20 -6.50
C GLY A 31 11.62 0.72 -7.05
N CYS A 32 12.61 0.85 -6.17
CA CYS A 32 13.98 1.31 -6.46
C CYS A 32 14.92 0.71 -5.43
N GLY A 33 16.23 0.91 -5.57
CA GLY A 33 17.19 0.53 -4.54
C GLY A 33 16.87 1.18 -3.20
N VAL A 34 17.18 0.49 -2.09
CA VAL A 34 16.93 0.98 -0.73
C VAL A 34 17.73 2.23 -0.35
N ASP A 35 18.68 2.61 -1.15
CA ASP A 35 19.47 3.84 -1.04
C ASP A 35 18.77 5.08 -1.64
N PHE A 36 17.67 4.87 -2.39
CA PHE A 36 16.83 5.95 -2.92
C PHE A 36 15.62 6.22 -2.03
N CYS A 37 15.51 7.45 -1.53
CA CYS A 37 14.26 7.91 -0.91
C CYS A 37 13.31 8.42 -2.01
N TYR A 38 12.34 7.60 -2.41
CA TYR A 38 11.33 7.98 -3.39
C TYR A 38 9.91 7.68 -2.86
N PRO A 39 8.98 8.64 -2.93
CA PRO A 39 9.17 10.03 -3.37
C PRO A 39 9.98 10.86 -2.36
N THR A 40 10.70 11.88 -2.85
CA THR A 40 11.55 12.73 -1.99
C THR A 40 10.76 13.50 -0.92
N SER A 41 9.48 13.76 -1.17
CA SER A 41 8.56 14.36 -0.20
C SER A 41 8.36 13.52 1.07
N SER A 42 8.62 12.22 1.01
CA SER A 42 8.50 11.28 2.14
C SER A 42 9.80 11.09 2.94
N ARG A 43 10.82 11.93 2.72
CA ARG A 43 12.16 11.76 3.32
C ARG A 43 12.15 11.64 4.85
N LYS A 44 11.37 12.47 5.54
CA LYS A 44 11.26 12.41 7.01
C LYS A 44 10.69 11.06 7.46
N LEU A 45 9.60 10.65 6.82
CA LEU A 45 8.95 9.37 7.10
C LEU A 45 9.88 8.19 6.80
N TYR A 46 10.57 8.21 5.68
CA TYR A 46 11.55 7.21 5.27
C TYR A 46 12.64 7.00 6.34
N HIS A 47 13.23 8.07 6.89
CA HIS A 47 14.24 7.96 7.93
C HIS A 47 13.70 7.41 9.25
N VAL A 48 12.48 7.80 9.65
CA VAL A 48 11.86 7.25 10.86
C VAL A 48 11.55 5.75 10.68
N MET A 49 11.08 5.36 9.50
CA MET A 49 10.79 3.96 9.20
C MET A 49 12.04 3.07 9.22
N GLN A 50 13.22 3.59 8.82
CA GLN A 50 14.48 2.85 8.94
C GLN A 50 14.83 2.48 10.39
N GLN A 51 14.38 3.29 11.36
CA GLN A 51 14.65 3.08 12.79
C GLN A 51 13.55 2.28 13.51
N GLN A 52 12.29 2.45 13.10
CA GLN A 52 11.12 1.91 13.81
C GLN A 52 10.34 0.87 12.99
N GLY A 53 10.92 0.37 11.91
CA GLY A 53 10.31 -0.60 11.04
C GLY A 53 11.34 -1.13 10.06
N GLY A 54 11.13 -0.86 8.76
CA GLY A 54 12.09 -1.24 7.73
C GLY A 54 11.75 -0.70 6.35
N ILE A 55 12.77 -0.66 5.52
CA ILE A 55 12.66 -0.39 4.09
C ILE A 55 13.17 -1.63 3.35
N LEU A 56 12.37 -2.15 2.45
CA LEU A 56 12.64 -3.39 1.71
C LEU A 56 12.63 -3.10 0.21
N SER A 57 13.45 -3.79 -0.53
CA SER A 57 13.43 -3.78 -1.99
C SER A 57 13.98 -5.08 -2.56
N GLU A 58 13.46 -5.52 -3.70
CA GLU A 58 14.06 -6.57 -4.52
C GLU A 58 15.11 -6.00 -5.51
N PHE A 59 15.16 -4.68 -5.67
CA PHE A 59 16.10 -4.03 -6.57
C PHE A 59 17.42 -3.75 -5.86
N ALA A 60 18.54 -3.98 -6.57
CA ALA A 60 19.86 -3.71 -6.04
C ALA A 60 20.04 -2.21 -5.68
N PRO A 61 20.88 -1.89 -4.67
CA PRO A 61 21.29 -0.51 -4.42
C PRO A 61 21.79 0.16 -5.70
N GLY A 62 21.49 1.45 -5.87
CA GLY A 62 21.80 2.20 -7.08
C GLY A 62 20.73 2.10 -8.18
N THR A 63 19.72 1.23 -8.05
CA THR A 63 18.64 1.13 -9.04
C THR A 63 17.67 2.32 -8.89
N PRO A 64 17.50 3.15 -9.95
CA PRO A 64 16.61 4.31 -9.89
C PRO A 64 15.14 3.93 -9.86
N PRO A 65 14.24 4.83 -9.39
CA PRO A 65 12.80 4.62 -9.41
C PRO A 65 12.26 4.77 -10.84
N LEU A 66 11.99 3.64 -11.51
CA LEU A 66 11.40 3.59 -12.82
C LEU A 66 9.92 3.21 -12.74
N SER A 67 9.09 3.79 -13.60
CA SER A 67 7.63 3.65 -13.53
C SER A 67 7.14 2.21 -13.56
N TYR A 68 7.77 1.33 -14.33
CA TYR A 68 7.42 -0.07 -14.43
C TYR A 68 7.85 -0.93 -13.24
N HIS A 69 8.72 -0.42 -12.34
CA HIS A 69 9.09 -1.11 -11.12
C HIS A 69 7.96 -1.14 -10.08
N PHE A 70 7.10 -0.11 -10.07
CA PHE A 70 6.05 0.00 -9.03
C PHE A 70 4.98 -1.08 -9.13
N PRO A 71 4.43 -1.40 -10.31
CA PRO A 71 3.53 -2.55 -10.46
C PRO A 71 4.19 -3.88 -10.08
N LEU A 72 5.44 -4.10 -10.48
CA LEU A 72 6.19 -5.33 -10.15
C LEU A 72 6.38 -5.50 -8.64
N ARG A 73 6.70 -4.40 -7.94
CA ARG A 73 6.88 -4.37 -6.50
C ARG A 73 5.60 -4.71 -5.72
N ASN A 74 4.42 -4.36 -6.23
CA ASN A 74 3.15 -4.47 -5.50
C ASN A 74 2.85 -5.91 -5.04
N ARG A 75 3.28 -6.93 -5.78
CA ARG A 75 3.16 -8.35 -5.36
C ARG A 75 3.88 -8.66 -4.05
N ILE A 76 4.94 -7.92 -3.73
CA ILE A 76 5.69 -8.10 -2.48
C ILE A 76 4.90 -7.49 -1.31
N ILE A 77 4.25 -6.34 -1.53
CA ILE A 77 3.38 -5.73 -0.52
C ILE A 77 2.28 -6.72 -0.13
N SER A 78 1.56 -7.27 -1.10
CA SER A 78 0.50 -8.25 -0.85
C SER A 78 1.03 -9.56 -0.27
N GLY A 79 2.17 -10.05 -0.76
CA GLY A 79 2.81 -11.27 -0.28
C GLY A 79 3.23 -11.23 1.18
N LEU A 80 3.70 -10.08 1.66
CA LEU A 80 4.09 -9.84 3.05
C LEU A 80 2.91 -9.50 3.98
N SER A 81 1.73 -9.24 3.41
CA SER A 81 0.54 -8.84 4.16
C SER A 81 -0.39 -10.02 4.43
N GLY A 82 -1.03 -10.06 5.59
CA GLY A 82 -2.11 -11.00 5.87
C GLY A 82 -3.42 -10.63 5.15
N ALA A 83 -3.63 -9.34 4.92
CA ALA A 83 -4.77 -8.79 4.19
C ALA A 83 -4.38 -7.46 3.55
N ILE A 84 -5.13 -7.04 2.52
CA ILE A 84 -4.96 -5.76 1.84
C ILE A 84 -6.20 -4.89 2.08
N LEU A 85 -5.98 -3.63 2.41
CA LEU A 85 -7.02 -2.60 2.44
C LEU A 85 -6.78 -1.60 1.29
N VAL A 86 -7.75 -1.49 0.39
CA VAL A 86 -7.77 -0.45 -0.64
C VAL A 86 -8.66 0.70 -0.15
N VAL A 87 -8.04 1.86 0.10
CA VAL A 87 -8.72 3.05 0.65
C VAL A 87 -9.28 3.93 -0.47
N GLU A 88 -8.50 4.13 -1.53
CA GLU A 88 -8.88 4.91 -2.70
C GLU A 88 -8.37 4.22 -3.96
N ALA A 89 -9.19 4.15 -4.97
CA ALA A 89 -8.81 3.65 -6.29
C ALA A 89 -9.73 4.21 -7.38
N LYS A 90 -9.13 4.83 -8.39
CA LYS A 90 -9.80 5.05 -9.68
C LYS A 90 -9.96 3.71 -10.40
N GLU A 91 -10.77 3.68 -11.45
CA GLU A 91 -11.01 2.47 -12.25
C GLU A 91 -9.74 1.78 -12.77
N LYS A 92 -8.69 2.56 -13.04
CA LYS A 92 -7.37 2.08 -13.51
C LYS A 92 -6.25 2.46 -12.55
N SER A 93 -6.48 2.29 -11.25
CA SER A 93 -5.48 2.61 -10.22
C SER A 93 -4.45 1.48 -10.07
N GLY A 94 -3.19 1.85 -9.78
CA GLY A 94 -2.13 0.89 -9.40
C GLY A 94 -2.45 0.08 -8.14
N SER A 95 -3.29 0.60 -7.24
CA SER A 95 -3.77 -0.14 -6.06
C SER A 95 -4.61 -1.37 -6.42
N LEU A 96 -5.29 -1.36 -7.58
CA LEU A 96 -6.02 -2.53 -8.07
C LEU A 96 -5.08 -3.67 -8.48
N ILE A 97 -3.89 -3.36 -8.99
CA ILE A 97 -2.85 -4.36 -9.28
C ILE A 97 -2.42 -5.06 -7.98
N THR A 98 -2.32 -4.31 -6.87
CA THR A 98 -2.01 -4.90 -5.56
C THR A 98 -3.15 -5.80 -5.08
N ALA A 99 -4.41 -5.39 -5.29
CA ALA A 99 -5.57 -6.19 -4.94
C ALA A 99 -5.64 -7.49 -5.75
N ASP A 100 -5.38 -7.44 -7.06
CA ASP A 100 -5.33 -8.61 -7.93
C ASP A 100 -4.24 -9.60 -7.48
N ALA A 101 -3.01 -9.09 -7.22
CA ALA A 101 -1.92 -9.91 -6.69
C ALA A 101 -2.28 -10.55 -5.33
N ALA A 102 -2.98 -9.82 -4.47
CA ALA A 102 -3.44 -10.34 -3.18
C ALA A 102 -4.43 -11.50 -3.35
N LEU A 103 -5.37 -11.37 -4.27
CA LEU A 103 -6.34 -12.44 -4.57
C LEU A 103 -5.65 -13.69 -5.12
N GLU A 104 -4.70 -13.53 -6.05
CA GLU A 104 -3.89 -14.64 -6.58
C GLU A 104 -3.09 -15.34 -5.49
N GLN A 105 -2.66 -14.61 -4.45
CA GLN A 105 -1.94 -15.11 -3.30
C GLN A 105 -2.84 -15.66 -2.18
N GLY A 106 -4.16 -15.68 -2.38
CA GLY A 106 -5.12 -16.14 -1.37
C GLY A 106 -5.26 -15.21 -0.17
N ARG A 107 -4.96 -13.91 -0.33
CA ARG A 107 -5.09 -12.90 0.72
C ARG A 107 -6.49 -12.28 0.73
N THR A 108 -6.97 -11.94 1.90
CA THR A 108 -8.23 -11.20 2.04
C THR A 108 -8.06 -9.77 1.53
N VAL A 109 -9.01 -9.31 0.72
CA VAL A 109 -9.06 -7.93 0.24
C VAL A 109 -10.21 -7.20 0.90
N PHE A 110 -9.91 -6.08 1.53
CA PHE A 110 -10.86 -5.10 2.05
C PHE A 110 -10.85 -3.86 1.16
N ALA A 111 -11.98 -3.20 1.02
CA ALA A 111 -12.08 -1.95 0.32
C ALA A 111 -12.96 -0.94 1.08
N LEU A 112 -12.53 0.31 1.12
CA LEU A 112 -13.31 1.38 1.73
C LEU A 112 -14.46 1.76 0.77
N PRO A 113 -15.73 1.65 1.18
CA PRO A 113 -16.84 2.07 0.34
C PRO A 113 -16.88 3.59 0.20
N GLY A 114 -17.25 4.07 -0.97
CA GLY A 114 -17.38 5.50 -1.23
C GLY A 114 -18.63 5.83 -2.03
N ARG A 115 -18.83 7.12 -2.31
CA ARG A 115 -20.02 7.59 -3.02
C ARG A 115 -20.03 7.10 -4.47
N ALA A 116 -21.20 6.72 -4.96
CA ALA A 116 -21.42 6.47 -6.39
C ALA A 116 -21.11 7.74 -7.20
N GLY A 117 -20.32 7.58 -8.29
CA GLY A 117 -19.89 8.70 -9.13
C GLY A 117 -18.65 9.47 -8.63
N ASP A 118 -18.10 9.12 -7.46
CA ASP A 118 -16.80 9.63 -7.03
C ASP A 118 -15.68 8.81 -7.67
N LEU A 119 -14.87 9.45 -8.51
CA LEU A 119 -13.80 8.82 -9.27
C LEU A 119 -12.76 8.08 -8.41
N LEU A 120 -12.49 8.55 -7.19
CA LEU A 120 -11.54 7.91 -6.28
C LEU A 120 -12.15 6.68 -5.57
N SER A 121 -13.46 6.54 -5.61
CA SER A 121 -14.19 5.44 -5.00
C SER A 121 -14.59 4.34 -5.99
N GLU A 122 -14.51 4.59 -7.29
CA GLU A 122 -14.98 3.65 -8.33
C GLU A 122 -14.29 2.30 -8.25
N GLY A 123 -12.96 2.29 -8.11
CA GLY A 123 -12.20 1.05 -7.98
C GLY A 123 -12.51 0.30 -6.70
N CYS A 124 -12.68 1.00 -5.57
CA CYS A 124 -13.06 0.39 -4.29
C CYS A 124 -14.47 -0.22 -4.36
N ASN A 125 -15.44 0.52 -4.89
CA ASN A 125 -16.81 0.04 -5.05
C ASN A 125 -16.88 -1.17 -6.00
N ARG A 126 -16.06 -1.17 -7.07
CA ARG A 126 -15.93 -2.32 -7.97
C ARG A 126 -15.35 -3.54 -7.26
N LEU A 127 -14.30 -3.37 -6.45
CA LEU A 127 -13.74 -4.47 -5.65
C LEU A 127 -14.79 -5.06 -4.70
N ILE A 128 -15.60 -4.23 -4.04
CA ILE A 128 -16.68 -4.67 -3.16
C ILE A 128 -17.72 -5.46 -3.96
N TYR A 129 -18.13 -4.97 -5.13
CA TYR A 129 -19.04 -5.70 -6.02
C TYR A 129 -18.47 -7.06 -6.46
N GLN A 130 -17.15 -7.17 -6.60
CA GLN A 130 -16.43 -8.41 -6.96
C GLN A 130 -16.17 -9.34 -5.76
N GLY A 131 -16.56 -8.95 -4.55
CA GLY A 131 -16.46 -9.79 -3.35
C GLY A 131 -15.45 -9.36 -2.31
N ALA A 132 -14.79 -8.20 -2.48
CA ALA A 132 -13.98 -7.62 -1.41
C ALA A 132 -14.85 -7.23 -0.21
N ILE A 133 -14.30 -7.35 0.99
CA ILE A 133 -15.03 -7.02 2.22
C ILE A 133 -15.09 -5.50 2.38
N PRO A 134 -16.30 -4.90 2.49
CA PRO A 134 -16.41 -3.45 2.70
C PRO A 134 -15.96 -3.08 4.11
N ALA A 135 -14.92 -2.26 4.21
CA ALA A 135 -14.34 -1.79 5.47
C ALA A 135 -14.77 -0.34 5.76
N TRP A 136 -15.98 -0.15 6.30
CA TRP A 136 -16.50 1.19 6.65
C TRP A 136 -16.05 1.66 8.05
N LYS A 137 -15.38 0.83 8.81
CA LYS A 137 -14.81 1.12 10.14
C LYS A 137 -13.60 0.23 10.43
N PRO A 138 -12.65 0.67 11.26
CA PRO A 138 -11.41 -0.05 11.52
C PRO A 138 -11.60 -1.45 12.10
N GLU A 139 -12.62 -1.68 12.93
CA GLU A 139 -12.87 -2.95 13.63
C GLU A 139 -13.19 -4.11 12.67
N ILE A 140 -13.50 -3.84 11.41
CA ILE A 140 -13.73 -4.88 10.40
C ILE A 140 -12.42 -5.54 9.95
N ILE A 141 -11.29 -4.82 10.09
CA ILE A 141 -9.97 -5.27 9.65
C ILE A 141 -9.22 -5.93 10.83
N LEU A 142 -9.64 -5.66 12.06
CA LEU A 142 -9.07 -6.16 13.29
C LEU A 142 -9.64 -7.50 13.68
#